data_af45d4f82aca3a3b650436320203ddb9
#
_entry.id   af45d4f82aca3a3b650436320203ddb9
#
_cell.length_a   1.000
_cell.length_b   1.000
_cell.length_c   1.000
_cell.angle_alpha   90.00
_cell.angle_beta   90.00
_cell.angle_gamma   90.00
#
_symmetry.space_group_name_H-M   'P 1'
#
loop_
_entity.id
_entity.type
_entity.pdbx_description
1 polymer ?
#
loop_
_entity_poly.entity_id
_entity_poly.type
_entity_poly.pdbx_seq_one_letter_code
_entity_poly.pdbx_strand_id
1 'polypeptide(L)'
;MTKRILITSIPCWNQKTGSNTFSSLFEDFDSTSLANIYIGTDLPDSKVCSRYFRIREWDVVKSVYKRKRQTGEEVFVQDANVNEDNNTIDKSKRYARKRRRLFLWIRELAWKLGKWKSKELNIFLDDFNPEAIVFPIESYPYFNRLNEYIIKKCKPKKIVGYLWDDNFTYKQHPHSLLHKVERYFLRKQVKRLVGLCTDVLAISPKMKAECDAEFGINSTLLTKPIRESLANPYNFSGFPVRFLYTGSLVIGRDKVLLQLAEAIDKINKELDLISLDVYTMTQVSDEYKTKFTSCRLCNLHGGILQSEVFREQENSDVLVFAESLDSKNQVARLSFSTKITDYISSKRCVFVVGQESNASVQYFKDNDAAIICSDINQIYAILQELVENPARISEYAIKAEQCGIKNHSREQILETLCQVIQS
;
A
#
# COMPACT_ATOMS: atom_id res chain seq x y z
N MET A 1 -0.66 -12.93 29.71
CA MET A 1 0.61 -12.26 29.31
C MET A 1 0.51 -11.95 27.84
N THR A 2 0.64 -10.71 27.47
CA THR A 2 0.70 -10.28 26.05
C THR A 2 2.00 -10.79 25.44
N LYS A 3 1.92 -11.56 24.34
CA LYS A 3 3.11 -12.06 23.63
C LYS A 3 3.94 -10.88 23.10
N ARG A 4 5.28 -10.97 23.21
CA ARG A 4 6.19 -10.00 22.58
C ARG A 4 6.25 -10.24 21.07
N ILE A 5 5.79 -9.26 20.31
CA ILE A 5 5.64 -9.32 18.85
C ILE A 5 6.66 -8.40 18.19
N LEU A 6 7.51 -8.96 17.36
CA LEU A 6 8.44 -8.21 16.54
C LEU A 6 7.87 -8.06 15.14
N ILE A 7 7.73 -6.82 14.68
CA ILE A 7 7.33 -6.48 13.32
C ILE A 7 8.56 -6.04 12.56
N THR A 8 8.77 -6.56 11.34
CA THR A 8 10.01 -6.30 10.61
C THR A 8 9.78 -5.72 9.22
N SER A 9 10.83 -5.09 8.71
CA SER A 9 11.02 -4.73 7.30
C SER A 9 10.26 -3.51 6.78
N ILE A 10 9.30 -2.95 7.52
CA ILE A 10 8.55 -1.75 7.10
C ILE A 10 8.84 -0.63 8.08
N PRO A 11 9.06 0.59 7.62
CA PRO A 11 8.97 1.77 8.46
C PRO A 11 7.50 1.98 8.81
N CYS A 12 7.06 1.27 9.83
CA CYS A 12 5.72 1.41 10.37
C CYS A 12 5.60 2.75 11.08
N TRP A 13 4.38 3.27 11.15
CA TRP A 13 4.07 4.35 12.06
C TRP A 13 4.75 5.67 11.74
N ASN A 14 4.76 6.05 10.46
CA ASN A 14 5.07 7.39 10.03
C ASN A 14 3.81 8.03 9.45
N GLN A 15 3.27 9.03 10.11
CA GLN A 15 2.05 9.75 9.68
C GLN A 15 2.21 10.43 8.32
N LYS A 16 3.44 10.76 7.91
CA LYS A 16 3.73 11.37 6.61
C LYS A 16 3.60 10.39 5.43
N THR A 17 3.70 9.09 5.65
CA THR A 17 3.68 8.08 4.58
C THR A 17 2.29 7.57 4.24
N GLY A 18 1.26 8.08 4.88
CA GLY A 18 -0.12 7.71 4.62
C GLY A 18 -0.53 6.40 5.29
N SER A 19 -1.66 5.85 4.84
CA SER A 19 -2.28 4.69 5.47
C SER A 19 -1.40 3.45 5.35
N ASN A 20 -0.79 3.08 6.47
CA ASN A 20 0.06 1.91 6.61
C ASN A 20 -0.78 0.76 7.18
N THR A 21 -0.84 -0.36 6.47
CA THR A 21 -1.62 -1.54 6.89
C THR A 21 -1.22 -2.03 8.28
N PHE A 22 0.08 -2.11 8.57
CA PHE A 22 0.53 -2.57 9.89
C PHE A 22 0.23 -1.58 11.01
N SER A 23 0.28 -0.28 10.76
CA SER A 23 -0.15 0.70 11.76
C SER A 23 -1.59 0.44 12.19
N SER A 24 -2.49 0.26 11.21
CA SER A 24 -3.91 0.00 11.47
C SER A 24 -4.18 -1.36 12.10
N LEU A 25 -3.33 -2.37 11.83
CA LEU A 25 -3.49 -3.71 12.40
C LEU A 25 -3.00 -3.81 13.85
N PHE A 26 -2.04 -2.98 14.26
CA PHE A 26 -1.38 -3.11 15.56
C PHE A 26 -1.63 -1.92 16.52
N GLU A 27 -2.39 -0.89 16.12
CA GLU A 27 -2.61 0.29 16.95
C GLU A 27 -3.35 0.01 18.26
N ASP A 28 -4.15 -1.07 18.34
CA ASP A 28 -4.89 -1.47 19.54
C ASP A 28 -4.11 -2.46 20.42
N PHE A 29 -2.93 -2.89 20.00
CA PHE A 29 -2.10 -3.76 20.81
C PHE A 29 -1.37 -2.96 21.90
N ASP A 30 -1.05 -3.63 23.01
CA ASP A 30 -0.20 -3.04 24.03
C ASP A 30 1.17 -2.69 23.44
N SER A 31 1.49 -1.40 23.37
CA SER A 31 2.72 -0.89 22.79
C SER A 31 3.97 -1.48 23.44
N THR A 32 3.91 -1.85 24.72
CA THR A 32 5.04 -2.46 25.45
C THR A 32 5.35 -3.86 24.96
N SER A 33 4.38 -4.54 24.35
CA SER A 33 4.53 -5.85 23.73
C SER A 33 5.02 -5.80 22.29
N LEU A 34 5.13 -4.62 21.69
CA LEU A 34 5.48 -4.43 20.28
C LEU A 34 6.87 -3.82 20.11
N ALA A 35 7.64 -4.39 19.19
CA ALA A 35 8.87 -3.78 18.65
C ALA A 35 8.87 -3.80 17.14
N ASN A 36 9.56 -2.82 16.53
CA ASN A 36 9.69 -2.75 15.08
C ASN A 36 11.15 -2.64 14.64
N ILE A 37 11.56 -3.46 13.67
CA ILE A 37 12.82 -3.30 12.95
C ILE A 37 12.50 -2.87 11.53
N TYR A 38 13.02 -1.71 11.12
CA TYR A 38 12.75 -1.17 9.79
C TYR A 38 14.01 -0.69 9.08
N ILE A 39 13.92 -0.58 7.75
CA ILE A 39 14.97 -0.04 6.89
C ILE A 39 14.49 1.31 6.36
N GLY A 40 15.22 2.37 6.71
CA GLY A 40 14.85 3.71 6.31
C GLY A 40 15.70 4.80 6.97
N THR A 41 15.40 6.04 6.62
CA THR A 41 16.07 7.24 7.18
C THR A 41 15.21 7.93 8.22
N ASP A 42 13.89 7.85 8.06
CA ASP A 42 12.93 8.59 8.88
C ASP A 42 12.86 8.02 10.31
N LEU A 43 12.55 8.89 11.26
CA LEU A 43 12.26 8.50 12.63
C LEU A 43 10.77 8.16 12.79
N PRO A 44 10.43 7.22 13.68
CA PRO A 44 9.04 6.93 13.97
C PRO A 44 8.40 8.12 14.67
N ASP A 45 7.17 8.47 14.27
CA ASP A 45 6.37 9.55 14.84
C ASP A 45 5.12 9.04 15.59
N SER A 46 5.00 7.73 15.75
CA SER A 46 3.87 7.06 16.42
C SER A 46 4.34 6.19 17.58
N LYS A 47 3.50 6.10 18.63
CA LYS A 47 3.73 5.32 19.85
C LYS A 47 3.14 3.90 19.79
N VAL A 48 2.80 3.40 18.60
CA VAL A 48 2.24 2.04 18.46
C VAL A 48 3.22 0.98 18.97
N CYS A 49 4.52 1.11 18.71
CA CYS A 49 5.54 0.30 19.36
C CYS A 49 6.28 1.08 20.44
N SER A 50 6.70 0.39 21.50
CA SER A 50 7.57 0.96 22.52
C SER A 50 9.04 1.03 22.08
N ARG A 51 9.44 0.15 21.16
CA ARG A 51 10.83 -0.01 20.74
C ARG A 51 10.96 -0.06 19.24
N TYR A 52 11.90 0.70 18.68
CA TYR A 52 12.20 0.75 17.25
C TYR A 52 13.68 0.55 17.01
N PHE A 53 14.03 -0.31 16.02
CA PHE A 53 15.40 -0.45 15.55
C PHE A 53 15.48 -0.07 14.07
N ARG A 54 16.26 0.97 13.76
CA ARG A 54 16.46 1.50 12.42
C ARG A 54 17.73 0.94 11.79
N ILE A 55 17.62 0.41 10.56
CA ILE A 55 18.78 0.09 9.71
C ILE A 55 18.82 1.11 8.58
N ARG A 56 19.92 1.87 8.50
CA ARG A 56 20.12 2.85 7.43
C ARG A 56 20.76 2.19 6.22
N GLU A 57 20.07 2.12 5.10
CA GLU A 57 20.55 1.48 3.87
C GLU A 57 21.90 2.05 3.43
N TRP A 58 22.08 3.38 3.48
CA TRP A 58 23.33 4.04 3.11
C TRP A 58 24.52 3.63 4.00
N ASP A 59 24.28 3.34 5.26
CA ASP A 59 25.31 2.87 6.18
C ASP A 59 25.68 1.41 5.91
N VAL A 60 24.73 0.59 5.48
CA VAL A 60 24.99 -0.76 4.99
C VAL A 60 25.88 -0.71 3.75
N VAL A 61 25.57 0.16 2.77
CA VAL A 61 26.40 0.36 1.58
C VAL A 61 27.84 0.80 1.96
N LYS A 62 27.96 1.79 2.84
CA LYS A 62 29.27 2.29 3.30
C LYS A 62 30.05 1.24 4.09
N SER A 63 29.40 0.33 4.79
CA SER A 63 30.06 -0.71 5.59
C SER A 63 30.80 -1.75 4.74
N VAL A 64 30.53 -1.82 3.43
CA VAL A 64 31.26 -2.68 2.48
C VAL A 64 32.74 -2.27 2.42
N TYR A 65 33.04 -0.97 2.46
CA TYR A 65 34.42 -0.44 2.39
C TYR A 65 34.88 0.19 3.69
N LYS A 66 33.99 0.69 4.57
CA LYS A 66 34.30 1.24 5.89
C LYS A 66 33.93 0.25 7.00
N ARG A 67 34.82 -0.66 7.35
CA ARG A 67 34.55 -1.81 8.24
C ARG A 67 34.04 -1.48 9.65
N LYS A 68 34.29 -0.26 10.17
CA LYS A 68 33.92 0.18 11.53
C LYS A 68 32.58 0.97 11.57
N ARG A 69 31.84 1.06 10.44
CA ARG A 69 30.62 1.85 10.40
C ARG A 69 29.47 1.11 11.08
N GLN A 70 28.81 1.79 11.99
CA GLN A 70 27.54 1.35 12.56
C GLN A 70 26.44 1.39 11.49
N THR A 71 25.67 0.32 11.34
CA THR A 71 24.67 0.17 10.27
C THR A 71 23.24 0.26 10.76
N GLY A 72 23.03 0.13 12.07
CA GLY A 72 21.72 0.23 12.70
C GLY A 72 21.82 0.71 14.13
N GLU A 73 20.72 1.21 14.64
CA GLU A 73 20.60 1.77 15.98
C GLU A 73 19.16 1.64 16.50
N GLU A 74 19.02 1.53 17.81
CA GLU A 74 17.72 1.70 18.45
C GLU A 74 17.36 3.18 18.44
N VAL A 75 16.11 3.50 18.10
CA VAL A 75 15.61 4.87 17.99
C VAL A 75 14.31 5.01 18.79
N PHE A 76 14.11 6.23 19.29
CA PHE A 76 12.94 6.56 20.08
C PHE A 76 12.00 7.46 19.27
N VAL A 77 10.72 7.42 19.60
CA VAL A 77 9.72 8.32 19.02
C VAL A 77 10.11 9.75 19.37
N GLN A 78 10.28 10.59 18.35
CA GLN A 78 10.49 12.03 18.54
C GLN A 78 9.17 12.77 18.47
N ASP A 79 8.99 13.72 19.37
CA ASP A 79 7.95 14.72 19.23
C ASP A 79 8.19 15.52 17.92
N ALA A 80 7.13 15.80 17.18
CA ALA A 80 7.12 16.21 15.77
C ALA A 80 7.88 17.51 15.37
N ASN A 81 8.82 18.01 16.15
CA ASN A 81 9.44 19.32 16.00
C ASN A 81 10.92 19.35 15.57
N VAL A 82 11.52 18.24 15.16
CA VAL A 82 12.90 18.25 14.68
C VAL A 82 12.93 18.13 13.16
N ASN A 83 13.19 19.27 12.49
CA ASN A 83 13.52 19.33 11.06
C ASN A 83 14.87 18.66 10.82
N GLU A 84 14.89 17.39 10.38
CA GLU A 84 16.10 16.81 9.78
C GLU A 84 16.27 17.31 8.33
N ASP A 85 17.51 17.64 7.99
CA ASP A 85 17.94 18.19 6.70
C ASP A 85 17.42 17.38 5.49
N ASN A 86 16.40 17.91 4.82
CA ASN A 86 15.79 17.34 3.62
C ASN A 86 16.66 17.41 2.35
N ASN A 87 17.85 18.00 2.43
CA ASN A 87 18.69 18.30 1.24
C ASN A 87 19.39 17.08 0.63
N THR A 88 19.48 15.95 1.34
CA THR A 88 20.19 14.75 0.83
C THR A 88 19.25 13.80 0.06
N ILE A 89 17.96 13.93 0.26
CA ILE A 89 16.92 13.00 -0.28
C ILE A 89 16.63 13.29 -1.75
N ASP A 90 16.67 14.56 -2.16
CA ASP A 90 16.23 14.97 -3.51
C ASP A 90 17.24 14.58 -4.61
N LYS A 91 18.53 14.59 -4.32
CA LYS A 91 19.58 14.19 -5.29
C LYS A 91 19.54 12.69 -5.59
N SER A 92 19.25 11.84 -4.60
CA SER A 92 19.20 10.39 -4.77
C SER A 92 17.99 9.94 -5.60
N LYS A 93 16.85 10.61 -5.46
CA LYS A 93 15.60 10.31 -6.21
C LYS A 93 15.75 10.64 -7.70
N ARG A 94 16.50 11.65 -8.07
CA ARG A 94 16.70 12.08 -9.48
C ARG A 94 17.60 11.13 -10.28
N TYR A 95 18.64 10.55 -9.64
CA TYR A 95 19.54 9.56 -10.25
C TYR A 95 18.91 8.16 -10.35
N ALA A 96 18.04 7.79 -9.43
CA ALA A 96 17.37 6.49 -9.38
C ALA A 96 16.45 6.22 -10.59
N ARG A 97 15.93 7.26 -11.26
CA ARG A 97 14.94 7.14 -12.34
C ARG A 97 15.52 6.58 -13.65
N LYS A 98 16.78 6.88 -13.99
CA LYS A 98 17.40 6.50 -15.28
C LYS A 98 18.10 5.12 -15.30
N ARG A 99 18.48 4.56 -14.13
CA ARG A 99 19.21 3.28 -14.02
C ARG A 99 18.64 2.36 -12.94
N ARG A 100 17.33 2.33 -12.82
CA ARG A 100 16.63 1.67 -11.70
C ARG A 100 17.06 0.21 -11.46
N ARG A 101 17.25 -0.60 -12.51
CA ARG A 101 17.64 -2.02 -12.36
C ARG A 101 19.08 -2.19 -11.89
N LEU A 102 20.02 -1.48 -12.49
CA LEU A 102 21.44 -1.55 -12.08
C LEU A 102 21.60 -1.12 -10.62
N PHE A 103 20.87 -0.07 -10.21
CA PHE A 103 20.84 0.38 -8.82
C PHE A 103 20.29 -0.69 -7.88
N LEU A 104 19.22 -1.40 -8.26
CA LEU A 104 18.67 -2.51 -7.47
C LEU A 104 19.67 -3.65 -7.29
N TRP A 105 20.44 -3.97 -8.32
CA TRP A 105 21.49 -5.01 -8.24
C TRP A 105 22.66 -4.58 -7.37
N ILE A 106 23.13 -3.33 -7.52
CA ILE A 106 24.20 -2.78 -6.66
C ILE A 106 23.73 -2.78 -5.20
N ARG A 107 22.51 -2.37 -4.94
CA ARG A 107 21.90 -2.40 -3.61
C ARG A 107 21.87 -3.82 -3.04
N GLU A 108 21.42 -4.77 -3.83
CA GLU A 108 21.35 -6.18 -3.45
C GLU A 108 22.75 -6.76 -3.12
N LEU A 109 23.75 -6.41 -3.92
CA LEU A 109 25.15 -6.78 -3.66
C LEU A 109 25.67 -6.14 -2.39
N ALA A 110 25.39 -4.86 -2.18
CA ALA A 110 25.77 -4.15 -0.97
C ALA A 110 25.16 -4.78 0.30
N TRP A 111 23.92 -5.22 0.24
CA TRP A 111 23.28 -5.95 1.34
C TRP A 111 23.83 -7.37 1.55
N LYS A 112 24.35 -8.02 0.52
CA LYS A 112 25.07 -9.30 0.67
C LYS A 112 26.42 -9.16 1.35
N LEU A 113 27.15 -8.10 1.04
CA LEU A 113 28.52 -7.86 1.51
C LEU A 113 28.59 -6.98 2.76
N GLY A 114 27.59 -6.14 2.99
CA GLY A 114 27.53 -5.17 4.06
C GLY A 114 27.30 -5.79 5.44
N LYS A 115 27.70 -5.06 6.48
CA LYS A 115 27.68 -5.52 7.87
C LYS A 115 26.39 -5.18 8.62
N TRP A 116 25.24 -5.40 8.00
CA TRP A 116 23.95 -5.13 8.62
C TRP A 116 23.61 -6.04 9.83
N LYS A 117 24.27 -7.22 9.95
CA LYS A 117 24.18 -8.08 11.13
C LYS A 117 25.07 -7.52 12.25
N SER A 118 24.70 -6.35 12.72
CA SER A 118 25.52 -5.61 13.70
C SER A 118 25.36 -6.17 15.12
N LYS A 119 26.30 -5.78 16.01
CA LYS A 119 26.23 -6.12 17.43
C LYS A 119 24.97 -5.50 18.06
N GLU A 120 24.67 -4.28 17.71
CA GLU A 120 23.52 -3.51 18.20
C GLU A 120 22.21 -4.20 17.83
N LEU A 121 22.06 -4.67 16.57
CA LEU A 121 20.90 -5.46 16.15
C LEU A 121 20.76 -6.73 17.00
N ASN A 122 21.88 -7.42 17.26
CA ASN A 122 21.84 -8.65 18.05
C ASN A 122 21.45 -8.39 19.50
N ILE A 123 21.98 -7.32 20.11
CA ILE A 123 21.62 -6.90 21.47
C ILE A 123 20.11 -6.58 21.53
N PHE A 124 19.61 -5.78 20.57
CA PHE A 124 18.18 -5.46 20.49
C PHE A 124 17.29 -6.72 20.40
N LEU A 125 17.68 -7.67 19.57
CA LEU A 125 16.92 -8.92 19.39
C LEU A 125 16.98 -9.80 20.64
N ASP A 126 18.14 -9.93 21.27
CA ASP A 126 18.34 -10.74 22.48
C ASP A 126 17.57 -10.15 23.68
N ASP A 127 17.58 -8.82 23.79
CA ASP A 127 16.89 -8.11 24.89
C ASP A 127 15.35 -8.11 24.70
N PHE A 128 14.86 -7.84 23.49
CA PHE A 128 13.42 -7.90 23.23
C PHE A 128 12.88 -9.34 23.28
N ASN A 129 13.68 -10.32 22.83
CA ASN A 129 13.37 -11.75 22.85
C ASN A 129 11.94 -12.05 22.34
N PRO A 130 11.64 -11.86 21.05
CA PRO A 130 10.30 -11.96 20.49
C PRO A 130 9.74 -13.39 20.57
N GLU A 131 8.48 -13.53 20.97
CA GLU A 131 7.73 -14.78 20.97
C GLU A 131 7.00 -15.01 19.64
N ALA A 132 6.67 -13.89 18.95
CA ALA A 132 6.09 -13.88 17.61
C ALA A 132 6.83 -12.90 16.71
N ILE A 133 6.93 -13.22 15.41
CA ILE A 133 7.43 -12.33 14.36
C ILE A 133 6.36 -12.20 13.30
N VAL A 134 6.03 -10.96 12.91
CA VAL A 134 5.13 -10.64 11.80
C VAL A 134 5.90 -9.81 10.78
N PHE A 135 5.91 -10.25 9.53
CA PHE A 135 6.70 -9.59 8.50
C PHE A 135 6.07 -9.71 7.11
N PRO A 136 6.24 -8.71 6.24
CA PRO A 136 5.88 -8.83 4.84
C PRO A 136 6.89 -9.70 4.11
N ILE A 137 6.40 -10.55 3.22
CA ILE A 137 7.24 -11.26 2.26
C ILE A 137 7.39 -10.35 1.04
N GLU A 138 8.60 -9.79 0.87
CA GLU A 138 8.83 -8.67 -0.03
C GLU A 138 9.37 -9.08 -1.39
N SER A 139 9.19 -8.17 -2.38
CA SER A 139 9.82 -8.30 -3.69
C SER A 139 11.32 -7.98 -3.70
N TYR A 140 11.87 -7.55 -2.58
CA TYR A 140 13.29 -7.21 -2.42
C TYR A 140 14.02 -8.29 -1.64
N PRO A 141 14.98 -9.05 -2.25
CA PRO A 141 15.62 -10.17 -1.59
C PRO A 141 16.37 -9.84 -0.30
N TYR A 142 16.85 -8.61 -0.13
CA TYR A 142 17.56 -8.21 1.08
C TYR A 142 16.64 -8.10 2.30
N PHE A 143 15.40 -7.67 2.13
CA PHE A 143 14.38 -7.70 3.19
C PHE A 143 14.10 -9.13 3.65
N ASN A 144 13.90 -10.01 2.69
CA ASN A 144 13.65 -11.42 2.98
C ASN A 144 14.82 -12.07 3.72
N ARG A 145 16.10 -11.69 3.40
CA ARG A 145 17.27 -12.17 4.14
C ARG A 145 17.34 -11.63 5.57
N LEU A 146 16.91 -10.39 5.81
CA LEU A 146 16.80 -9.85 7.16
C LEU A 146 15.81 -10.69 7.98
N ASN A 147 14.63 -10.95 7.44
CA ASN A 147 13.61 -11.77 8.08
C ASN A 147 14.12 -13.20 8.37
N GLU A 148 14.75 -13.85 7.40
CA GLU A 148 15.37 -15.18 7.63
C GLU A 148 16.43 -15.17 8.74
N TYR A 149 17.23 -14.11 8.81
CA TYR A 149 18.25 -13.96 9.85
C TYR A 149 17.60 -13.85 11.23
N ILE A 150 16.59 -12.99 11.37
CA ILE A 150 15.89 -12.77 12.63
C ILE A 150 15.19 -14.05 13.09
N ILE A 151 14.47 -14.72 12.20
CA ILE A 151 13.83 -16.02 12.49
C ILE A 151 14.85 -17.05 13.03
N LYS A 152 16.01 -17.18 12.35
CA LYS A 152 17.06 -18.13 12.78
C LYS A 152 17.73 -17.75 14.10
N LYS A 153 17.87 -16.45 14.34
CA LYS A 153 18.51 -15.93 15.56
C LYS A 153 17.57 -16.07 16.76
N CYS A 154 16.34 -15.61 16.65
CA CYS A 154 15.39 -15.55 17.78
C CYS A 154 14.62 -16.87 17.99
N LYS A 155 14.44 -17.67 16.94
CA LYS A 155 13.64 -18.90 16.96
C LYS A 155 12.28 -18.73 17.65
N PRO A 156 11.48 -17.74 17.23
CA PRO A 156 10.20 -17.47 17.86
C PRO A 156 9.24 -18.63 17.67
N LYS A 157 8.30 -18.78 18.59
CA LYS A 157 7.28 -19.85 18.52
C LYS A 157 6.30 -19.62 17.38
N LYS A 158 6.04 -18.33 17.04
CA LYS A 158 5.10 -17.93 16.01
C LYS A 158 5.79 -17.11 14.92
N ILE A 159 5.63 -17.53 13.67
CA ILE A 159 6.27 -16.92 12.51
C ILE A 159 5.18 -16.64 11.48
N VAL A 160 4.79 -15.38 11.32
CA VAL A 160 3.68 -14.96 10.47
C VAL A 160 4.22 -14.16 9.28
N GLY A 161 4.13 -14.75 8.10
CA GLY A 161 4.48 -14.09 6.83
C GLY A 161 3.25 -13.44 6.19
N TYR A 162 3.37 -12.23 5.64
CA TYR A 162 2.28 -11.53 4.99
C TYR A 162 2.57 -11.29 3.49
N LEU A 163 1.75 -11.85 2.63
CA LEU A 163 1.79 -11.67 1.18
C LEU A 163 0.80 -10.59 0.76
N TRP A 164 1.33 -9.47 0.23
CA TRP A 164 0.51 -8.33 -0.23
C TRP A 164 0.82 -7.87 -1.66
N ASP A 165 1.93 -8.34 -2.25
CA ASP A 165 2.32 -8.09 -3.63
C ASP A 165 2.66 -9.36 -4.37
N ASP A 166 2.53 -9.34 -5.71
CA ASP A 166 2.93 -10.46 -6.56
C ASP A 166 4.46 -10.57 -6.62
N ASN A 167 5.04 -11.34 -5.71
CA ASN A 167 6.48 -11.61 -5.63
C ASN A 167 6.86 -13.05 -6.00
N PHE A 168 5.90 -13.89 -6.40
CA PHE A 168 6.11 -15.31 -6.68
C PHE A 168 5.65 -15.76 -8.08
N THR A 169 4.80 -15.01 -8.81
CA THR A 169 4.40 -15.39 -10.16
C THR A 169 5.28 -14.75 -11.23
N TYR A 170 5.20 -15.25 -12.46
CA TYR A 170 5.88 -14.68 -13.63
C TYR A 170 4.98 -13.75 -14.44
N LYS A 171 3.73 -13.51 -13.99
CA LYS A 171 2.67 -12.85 -14.76
C LYS A 171 2.83 -11.34 -14.90
N GLN A 172 3.61 -10.68 -14.00
CA GLN A 172 3.80 -9.22 -14.05
C GLN A 172 4.50 -8.73 -15.33
N HIS A 173 5.51 -9.48 -15.82
CA HIS A 173 6.26 -9.15 -17.03
C HIS A 173 6.54 -10.42 -17.86
N PRO A 174 5.53 -11.03 -18.48
CA PRO A 174 5.63 -12.37 -19.07
C PRO A 174 6.61 -12.46 -20.25
N HIS A 175 6.88 -11.33 -20.95
CA HIS A 175 7.77 -11.29 -22.10
C HIS A 175 9.23 -10.94 -21.78
N SER A 176 9.56 -10.60 -20.52
CA SER A 176 10.90 -10.20 -20.11
C SER A 176 11.71 -11.40 -19.59
N LEU A 177 12.70 -11.85 -20.36
CA LEU A 177 13.62 -12.92 -19.93
C LEU A 177 14.39 -12.55 -18.65
N LEU A 178 14.84 -11.29 -18.57
CA LEU A 178 15.55 -10.81 -17.39
C LEU A 178 14.64 -10.85 -16.14
N HIS A 179 13.39 -10.43 -16.28
CA HIS A 179 12.42 -10.53 -15.20
C HIS A 179 12.20 -12.01 -14.78
N LYS A 180 12.14 -12.94 -15.74
CA LYS A 180 11.99 -14.38 -15.42
C LYS A 180 13.16 -14.90 -14.60
N VAL A 181 14.39 -14.50 -14.91
CA VAL A 181 15.59 -14.89 -14.14
C VAL A 181 15.57 -14.28 -12.74
N GLU A 182 15.34 -12.96 -12.62
CA GLU A 182 15.23 -12.30 -11.33
C GLU A 182 14.12 -12.93 -10.47
N ARG A 183 12.96 -13.19 -11.08
CA ARG A 183 11.80 -13.81 -10.43
C ARG A 183 12.09 -15.25 -9.99
N TYR A 184 12.83 -16.02 -10.75
CA TYR A 184 13.21 -17.38 -10.37
C TYR A 184 13.97 -17.41 -9.03
N PHE A 185 14.95 -16.53 -8.85
CA PHE A 185 15.72 -16.45 -7.59
C PHE A 185 14.87 -15.91 -6.44
N LEU A 186 14.07 -14.87 -6.70
CA LEU A 186 13.15 -14.33 -5.70
C LEU A 186 12.13 -15.39 -5.24
N ARG A 187 11.52 -16.10 -6.20
CA ARG A 187 10.54 -17.15 -5.93
C ARG A 187 11.10 -18.26 -5.04
N LYS A 188 12.35 -18.69 -5.29
CA LYS A 188 13.04 -19.65 -4.40
C LYS A 188 13.15 -19.14 -2.98
N GLN A 189 13.45 -17.87 -2.80
CA GLN A 189 13.55 -17.26 -1.49
C GLN A 189 12.17 -17.11 -0.83
N VAL A 190 11.16 -16.66 -1.57
CA VAL A 190 9.76 -16.58 -1.08
C VAL A 190 9.28 -17.95 -0.63
N LYS A 191 9.46 -19.00 -1.45
CA LYS A 191 9.09 -20.38 -1.10
C LYS A 191 9.77 -20.84 0.20
N ARG A 192 11.05 -20.53 0.37
CA ARG A 192 11.78 -20.86 1.61
C ARG A 192 11.24 -20.12 2.81
N LEU A 193 10.91 -18.80 2.69
CA LEU A 193 10.31 -18.03 3.77
C LEU A 193 8.92 -18.54 4.14
N VAL A 194 8.07 -18.80 3.14
CA VAL A 194 6.76 -19.42 3.36
C VAL A 194 6.90 -20.74 4.12
N GLY A 195 7.90 -21.57 3.77
CA GLY A 195 8.17 -22.82 4.48
C GLY A 195 8.72 -22.67 5.90
N LEU A 196 9.15 -21.46 6.31
CA LEU A 196 9.56 -21.15 7.69
C LEU A 196 8.39 -20.59 8.51
N CYS A 197 7.33 -20.11 7.86
CA CYS A 197 6.17 -19.54 8.55
C CYS A 197 5.35 -20.65 9.22
N THR A 198 4.86 -20.35 10.42
CA THR A 198 3.78 -21.13 11.04
C THR A 198 2.45 -20.79 10.39
N ASP A 199 2.29 -19.55 9.97
CA ASP A 199 1.10 -19.02 9.30
C ASP A 199 1.46 -18.03 8.21
N VAL A 200 0.62 -17.98 7.20
CA VAL A 200 0.75 -17.01 6.09
C VAL A 200 -0.53 -16.22 5.96
N LEU A 201 -0.41 -14.92 5.92
CA LEU A 201 -1.50 -13.99 5.65
C LEU A 201 -1.50 -13.59 4.17
N ALA A 202 -2.69 -13.44 3.59
CA ALA A 202 -2.88 -12.95 2.23
C ALA A 202 -3.79 -11.72 2.24
N ILE A 203 -3.42 -10.68 1.47
CA ILE A 203 -4.11 -9.39 1.52
C ILE A 203 -5.43 -9.37 0.75
N SER A 204 -5.66 -10.31 -0.15
CA SER A 204 -6.89 -10.36 -0.96
C SER A 204 -7.31 -11.79 -1.24
N PRO A 205 -8.60 -12.05 -1.56
CA PRO A 205 -9.07 -13.38 -1.94
C PRO A 205 -8.29 -13.97 -3.13
N LYS A 206 -7.94 -13.13 -4.11
CA LYS A 206 -7.14 -13.54 -5.27
C LYS A 206 -5.71 -13.87 -4.90
N MET A 207 -5.08 -13.09 -4.03
CA MET A 207 -3.75 -13.39 -3.50
C MET A 207 -3.77 -14.72 -2.75
N LYS A 208 -4.76 -14.93 -1.87
CA LYS A 208 -4.95 -16.19 -1.14
C LYS A 208 -5.05 -17.38 -2.10
N ALA A 209 -5.94 -17.32 -3.07
CA ALA A 209 -6.13 -18.42 -4.02
C ALA A 209 -4.85 -18.77 -4.80
N GLU A 210 -4.11 -17.75 -5.27
CA GLU A 210 -2.88 -17.96 -6.05
C GLU A 210 -1.70 -18.42 -5.17
N CYS A 211 -1.53 -17.88 -3.95
CA CYS A 211 -0.43 -18.31 -3.08
C CYS A 211 -0.68 -19.70 -2.48
N ASP A 212 -1.91 -20.01 -2.11
CA ASP A 212 -2.26 -21.35 -1.59
C ASP A 212 -2.02 -22.43 -2.65
N ALA A 213 -2.43 -22.18 -3.90
CA ALA A 213 -2.17 -23.08 -5.02
C ALA A 213 -0.66 -23.20 -5.34
N GLU A 214 0.09 -22.10 -5.25
CA GLU A 214 1.52 -22.08 -5.58
C GLU A 214 2.39 -22.79 -4.54
N PHE A 215 2.07 -22.61 -3.25
CA PHE A 215 2.91 -23.08 -2.15
C PHE A 215 2.35 -24.32 -1.44
N GLY A 216 1.12 -24.75 -1.75
CA GLY A 216 0.44 -25.87 -1.08
C GLY A 216 0.11 -25.56 0.37
N ILE A 217 -0.31 -24.35 0.67
CA ILE A 217 -0.64 -23.85 2.01
C ILE A 217 -2.13 -23.47 2.11
N ASN A 218 -2.58 -23.17 3.31
CA ASN A 218 -3.88 -22.56 3.56
C ASN A 218 -3.66 -21.21 4.28
N SER A 219 -3.45 -20.14 3.52
CA SER A 219 -3.23 -18.81 4.07
C SER A 219 -4.51 -18.24 4.67
N THR A 220 -4.37 -17.32 5.63
CA THR A 220 -5.49 -16.59 6.22
C THR A 220 -5.66 -15.26 5.50
N LEU A 221 -6.89 -14.96 5.07
CA LEU A 221 -7.21 -13.65 4.50
C LEU A 221 -7.18 -12.60 5.61
N LEU A 222 -6.37 -11.57 5.45
CA LEU A 222 -6.31 -10.44 6.36
C LEU A 222 -6.12 -9.16 5.55
N THR A 223 -7.04 -8.22 5.67
CA THR A 223 -7.00 -6.93 5.02
C THR A 223 -6.77 -5.82 6.06
N LYS A 224 -6.59 -4.58 5.61
CA LYS A 224 -6.63 -3.44 6.50
C LYS A 224 -8.07 -3.24 6.98
N PRO A 225 -8.31 -2.95 8.28
CA PRO A 225 -9.66 -2.62 8.77
C PRO A 225 -10.13 -1.27 8.21
N ILE A 226 -11.46 -1.09 8.15
CA ILE A 226 -12.05 0.24 7.94
C ILE A 226 -11.73 1.13 9.15
N ARG A 227 -11.62 2.43 8.89
CA ARG A 227 -11.57 3.43 9.96
C ARG A 227 -13.00 3.82 10.37
N GLU A 228 -13.16 4.22 11.60
CA GLU A 228 -14.37 4.92 11.99
C GLU A 228 -14.45 6.26 11.24
N SER A 229 -15.57 6.48 10.60
CA SER A 229 -15.87 7.74 9.92
C SER A 229 -17.02 8.45 10.62
N LEU A 230 -16.82 9.72 10.89
CA LEU A 230 -17.85 10.62 11.41
C LEU A 230 -18.77 11.18 10.31
N ALA A 231 -18.49 10.83 9.04
CA ALA A 231 -19.31 11.26 7.92
C ALA A 231 -20.75 10.76 8.06
N ASN A 232 -21.69 11.65 7.80
CA ASN A 232 -23.09 11.29 7.66
C ASN A 232 -23.28 10.35 6.46
N PRO A 233 -24.32 9.50 6.47
CA PRO A 233 -24.74 8.74 5.29
C PRO A 233 -24.85 9.70 4.10
N TYR A 234 -24.39 9.22 2.95
CA TYR A 234 -24.40 10.06 1.76
C TYR A 234 -25.83 10.38 1.29
N ASN A 235 -26.06 11.62 0.96
CA ASN A 235 -27.27 12.08 0.28
C ASN A 235 -26.87 13.07 -0.83
N PHE A 236 -27.34 12.84 -2.04
CA PHE A 236 -27.05 13.71 -3.16
C PHE A 236 -27.60 15.13 -2.92
N SER A 237 -26.72 16.11 -3.03
CA SER A 237 -27.04 17.52 -2.70
C SER A 237 -27.20 18.44 -3.92
N GLY A 238 -26.95 17.93 -5.12
CA GLY A 238 -27.04 18.71 -6.36
C GLY A 238 -25.80 18.67 -7.22
N PHE A 239 -25.84 19.36 -8.35
CA PHE A 239 -24.73 19.50 -9.28
C PHE A 239 -23.81 20.66 -8.94
N PRO A 240 -22.50 20.63 -9.30
CA PRO A 240 -21.85 19.48 -9.95
C PRO A 240 -21.62 18.31 -8.98
N VAL A 241 -21.74 17.08 -9.48
CA VAL A 241 -21.29 15.86 -8.77
C VAL A 241 -19.77 15.93 -8.59
N ARG A 242 -19.30 15.87 -7.36
CA ARG A 242 -17.87 16.04 -7.01
C ARG A 242 -17.15 14.70 -7.01
N PHE A 243 -16.33 14.47 -8.06
CA PHE A 243 -15.45 13.34 -8.16
C PHE A 243 -14.09 13.67 -7.54
N LEU A 244 -13.53 12.75 -6.78
CA LEU A 244 -12.22 12.90 -6.14
C LEU A 244 -11.32 11.70 -6.41
N TYR A 245 -10.08 11.98 -6.81
CA TYR A 245 -8.99 11.01 -6.79
C TYR A 245 -7.88 11.48 -5.84
N THR A 246 -7.44 10.59 -4.94
CA THR A 246 -6.29 10.84 -4.08
C THR A 246 -5.23 9.75 -4.28
N GLY A 247 -4.00 10.13 -4.63
CA GLY A 247 -2.89 9.18 -4.68
C GLY A 247 -1.94 9.31 -5.85
N SER A 248 -1.17 8.25 -6.10
CA SER A 248 -0.10 8.24 -7.11
C SER A 248 -0.65 8.05 -8.52
N LEU A 249 -0.08 8.77 -9.48
CA LEU A 249 -0.40 8.71 -10.92
C LEU A 249 0.48 7.75 -11.72
N VAL A 250 1.28 6.90 -11.07
CA VAL A 250 2.14 5.92 -11.75
C VAL A 250 1.35 4.69 -12.21
N ILE A 251 2.01 3.83 -12.99
CA ILE A 251 1.47 2.53 -13.44
C ILE A 251 0.23 2.70 -14.36
N GLY A 252 0.18 3.79 -15.14
CA GLY A 252 -0.89 4.01 -16.13
C GLY A 252 -2.17 4.65 -15.57
N ARG A 253 -2.20 5.02 -14.28
CA ARG A 253 -3.32 5.73 -13.67
C ARG A 253 -3.48 7.15 -14.20
N ASP A 254 -2.37 7.79 -14.56
CA ASP A 254 -2.33 9.08 -15.25
C ASP A 254 -3.17 9.07 -16.54
N LYS A 255 -3.03 8.04 -17.36
CA LYS A 255 -3.78 7.90 -18.61
C LYS A 255 -5.28 7.74 -18.37
N VAL A 256 -5.64 6.91 -17.39
CA VAL A 256 -7.05 6.68 -17.03
C VAL A 256 -7.71 7.96 -16.52
N LEU A 257 -7.03 8.72 -15.66
CA LEU A 257 -7.57 9.97 -15.13
C LEU A 257 -7.67 11.07 -16.19
N LEU A 258 -6.74 11.12 -17.17
CA LEU A 258 -6.86 12.03 -18.28
C LEU A 258 -8.09 11.71 -19.16
N GLN A 259 -8.33 10.43 -19.45
CA GLN A 259 -9.48 10.00 -20.22
C GLN A 259 -10.81 10.25 -19.46
N LEU A 260 -10.80 10.11 -18.13
CA LEU A 260 -11.92 10.50 -17.30
C LEU A 260 -12.19 12.02 -17.38
N ALA A 261 -11.14 12.85 -17.29
CA ALA A 261 -11.26 14.30 -17.43
C ALA A 261 -11.80 14.71 -18.80
N GLU A 262 -11.32 14.09 -19.88
CA GLU A 262 -11.81 14.32 -21.25
C GLU A 262 -13.30 13.91 -21.41
N ALA A 263 -13.75 12.88 -20.71
CA ALA A 263 -15.17 12.49 -20.72
C ALA A 263 -16.03 13.48 -19.91
N ILE A 264 -15.54 13.96 -18.77
CA ILE A 264 -16.20 14.99 -17.95
C ILE A 264 -16.32 16.31 -18.74
N ASP A 265 -15.26 16.71 -19.45
CA ASP A 265 -15.30 17.90 -20.30
C ASP A 265 -16.40 17.84 -21.37
N LYS A 266 -16.59 16.66 -21.97
CA LYS A 266 -17.68 16.44 -22.93
C LYS A 266 -19.07 16.53 -22.31
N ILE A 267 -19.24 16.08 -21.06
CA ILE A 267 -20.51 16.16 -20.33
C ILE A 267 -20.80 17.60 -19.91
N ASN A 268 -19.78 18.32 -19.51
CA ASN A 268 -19.90 19.70 -19.02
C ASN A 268 -20.02 20.77 -20.12
N LYS A 269 -20.29 20.40 -21.39
CA LYS A 269 -20.33 21.37 -22.50
C LYS A 269 -21.24 22.56 -22.25
N GLU A 270 -22.42 22.31 -21.74
CA GLU A 270 -23.44 23.33 -21.54
C GLU A 270 -23.62 23.70 -20.06
N LEU A 271 -23.60 22.71 -19.18
CA LEU A 271 -23.85 22.84 -17.75
C LEU A 271 -22.70 22.25 -16.93
N ASP A 272 -22.48 22.78 -15.76
CA ASP A 272 -21.49 22.27 -14.78
C ASP A 272 -22.08 21.08 -14.02
N LEU A 273 -21.99 19.87 -14.61
CA LEU A 273 -22.62 18.65 -14.08
C LEU A 273 -21.68 17.77 -13.25
N ILE A 274 -20.38 17.76 -13.56
CA ILE A 274 -19.38 16.97 -12.83
C ILE A 274 -18.12 17.80 -12.62
N SER A 275 -17.54 17.75 -11.43
CA SER A 275 -16.18 18.23 -11.15
C SER A 275 -15.25 17.07 -10.81
N LEU A 276 -13.95 17.21 -11.10
CA LEU A 276 -12.92 16.25 -10.78
C LEU A 276 -11.72 16.91 -10.13
N ASP A 277 -11.48 16.58 -8.86
CA ASP A 277 -10.30 16.99 -8.12
C ASP A 277 -9.32 15.83 -7.98
N VAL A 278 -8.05 16.06 -8.33
CA VAL A 278 -6.97 15.06 -8.25
C VAL A 278 -5.86 15.55 -7.34
N TYR A 279 -5.69 14.92 -6.19
CA TYR A 279 -4.59 15.20 -5.25
C TYR A 279 -3.48 14.17 -5.41
N THR A 280 -2.27 14.64 -5.72
CA THR A 280 -1.14 13.74 -5.97
C THR A 280 0.21 14.37 -5.62
N MET A 281 1.12 13.54 -5.07
CA MET A 281 2.54 13.90 -4.94
C MET A 281 3.37 13.48 -6.18
N THR A 282 2.74 12.85 -7.18
CA THR A 282 3.43 12.43 -8.39
C THR A 282 3.73 13.64 -9.25
N GLN A 283 5.00 13.88 -9.56
CA GLN A 283 5.37 14.87 -10.55
C GLN A 283 4.93 14.41 -11.94
N VAL A 284 4.11 15.19 -12.60
CA VAL A 284 3.66 14.99 -13.98
C VAL A 284 4.36 15.95 -14.92
N SER A 285 4.33 15.67 -16.23
CA SER A 285 4.84 16.59 -17.24
C SER A 285 3.94 17.82 -17.38
N ASP A 286 4.51 18.94 -17.84
CA ASP A 286 3.72 20.16 -18.09
C ASP A 286 2.64 19.92 -19.16
N GLU A 287 2.95 19.09 -20.16
CA GLU A 287 1.99 18.67 -21.18
C GLU A 287 0.77 17.97 -20.55
N TYR A 288 1.00 17.00 -19.65
CA TYR A 288 -0.08 16.32 -18.94
C TYR A 288 -0.90 17.31 -18.11
N LYS A 289 -0.22 18.18 -17.36
CA LYS A 289 -0.88 19.19 -16.51
C LYS A 289 -1.76 20.11 -17.35
N THR A 290 -1.22 20.67 -18.44
CA THR A 290 -1.99 21.56 -19.36
C THR A 290 -3.20 20.85 -19.93
N LYS A 291 -3.03 19.62 -20.40
CA LYS A 291 -4.13 18.82 -20.98
C LYS A 291 -5.22 18.52 -19.95
N PHE A 292 -4.83 18.14 -18.73
CA PHE A 292 -5.78 17.81 -17.68
C PHE A 292 -6.57 19.05 -17.23
N THR A 293 -5.88 20.17 -16.98
CA THR A 293 -6.51 21.41 -16.49
C THR A 293 -7.22 22.22 -17.59
N SER A 294 -7.08 21.87 -18.88
CA SER A 294 -7.91 22.41 -19.94
C SER A 294 -9.31 21.81 -19.98
N CYS A 295 -9.53 20.66 -19.34
CA CYS A 295 -10.85 20.07 -19.19
C CYS A 295 -11.66 20.84 -18.15
N ARG A 296 -12.93 21.16 -18.47
CA ARG A 296 -13.81 21.98 -17.64
C ARG A 296 -14.06 21.30 -16.28
N LEU A 297 -13.87 22.06 -15.19
CA LEU A 297 -14.00 21.61 -13.79
C LEU A 297 -13.06 20.43 -13.39
N CYS A 298 -11.92 20.27 -14.09
CA CYS A 298 -10.91 19.27 -13.73
C CYS A 298 -9.68 19.97 -13.14
N ASN A 299 -9.36 19.67 -11.89
CA ASN A 299 -8.29 20.31 -11.12
C ASN A 299 -7.22 19.30 -10.72
N LEU A 300 -5.96 19.71 -10.89
CA LEU A 300 -4.80 18.91 -10.47
C LEU A 300 -4.07 19.62 -9.33
N HIS A 301 -4.12 19.04 -8.16
CA HIS A 301 -3.54 19.56 -6.92
C HIS A 301 -2.24 18.85 -6.54
N GLY A 302 -1.48 19.47 -5.65
CA GLY A 302 -0.33 18.84 -4.98
C GLY A 302 -0.74 17.81 -3.92
N GLY A 303 0.26 17.27 -3.21
CA GLY A 303 0.00 16.40 -2.06
C GLY A 303 -0.53 17.20 -0.86
N ILE A 304 -1.41 16.58 -0.09
CA ILE A 304 -2.00 17.11 1.14
C ILE A 304 -1.74 16.14 2.31
N LEU A 305 -1.96 16.57 3.54
CA LEU A 305 -1.81 15.75 4.72
C LEU A 305 -2.86 14.62 4.76
N GLN A 306 -2.55 13.50 5.40
CA GLN A 306 -3.47 12.36 5.48
C GLN A 306 -4.83 12.71 6.10
N SER A 307 -4.84 13.57 7.13
CA SER A 307 -6.09 14.06 7.74
C SER A 307 -6.94 14.88 6.76
N GLU A 308 -6.28 15.66 5.89
CA GLU A 308 -6.96 16.43 4.84
C GLU A 308 -7.49 15.49 3.75
N VAL A 309 -6.74 14.42 3.39
CA VAL A 309 -7.22 13.40 2.45
C VAL A 309 -8.55 12.83 2.90
N PHE A 310 -8.68 12.45 4.17
CA PHE A 310 -9.92 11.88 4.69
C PHE A 310 -11.08 12.88 4.64
N ARG A 311 -10.80 14.13 5.02
CA ARG A 311 -11.80 15.20 4.94
C ARG A 311 -12.28 15.44 3.50
N GLU A 312 -11.38 15.50 2.52
CA GLU A 312 -11.74 15.67 1.12
C GLU A 312 -12.54 14.47 0.59
N GLN A 313 -12.18 13.23 0.99
CA GLN A 313 -12.95 12.03 0.66
C GLN A 313 -14.39 12.11 1.21
N GLU A 314 -14.56 12.52 2.45
CA GLU A 314 -15.87 12.65 3.09
C GLU A 314 -16.71 13.82 2.53
N ASN A 315 -16.07 14.83 1.96
CA ASN A 315 -16.72 15.98 1.33
C ASN A 315 -17.05 15.76 -0.16
N SER A 316 -16.61 14.67 -0.76
CA SER A 316 -16.86 14.34 -2.17
C SER A 316 -18.13 13.51 -2.32
N ASP A 317 -18.62 13.37 -3.55
CA ASP A 317 -19.77 12.54 -3.87
C ASP A 317 -19.32 11.16 -4.38
N VAL A 318 -18.28 11.14 -5.22
CA VAL A 318 -17.75 9.94 -5.86
C VAL A 318 -16.24 9.87 -5.72
N LEU A 319 -15.75 8.77 -5.17
CA LEU A 319 -14.32 8.50 -5.01
C LEU A 319 -13.83 7.64 -6.18
N VAL A 320 -12.89 8.19 -6.95
CA VAL A 320 -12.34 7.51 -8.13
C VAL A 320 -11.25 6.54 -7.74
N PHE A 321 -11.44 5.27 -8.04
CA PHE A 321 -10.42 4.23 -7.93
C PHE A 321 -9.90 3.89 -9.33
N ALA A 322 -8.71 4.38 -9.67
CA ALA A 322 -8.13 4.19 -11.00
C ALA A 322 -7.00 3.15 -10.96
N GLU A 323 -7.08 2.17 -11.85
CA GLU A 323 -6.01 1.25 -12.22
C GLU A 323 -5.86 1.22 -13.75
N SER A 324 -4.70 0.78 -14.23
CA SER A 324 -4.44 0.72 -15.67
C SER A 324 -5.43 -0.16 -16.41
N LEU A 325 -5.96 0.31 -17.53
CA LEU A 325 -6.75 -0.47 -18.49
C LEU A 325 -5.87 -1.20 -19.54
N ASP A 326 -4.56 -0.93 -19.57
CA ASP A 326 -3.63 -1.63 -20.48
C ASP A 326 -3.42 -3.07 -20.00
N SER A 327 -3.89 -4.04 -20.77
CA SER A 327 -3.77 -5.49 -20.48
C SER A 327 -2.32 -5.97 -20.35
N LYS A 328 -1.36 -5.23 -20.89
CA LYS A 328 0.08 -5.51 -20.72
C LYS A 328 0.62 -5.05 -19.37
N ASN A 329 -0.10 -4.17 -18.67
CA ASN A 329 0.31 -3.65 -17.38
C ASN A 329 -0.23 -4.51 -16.23
N GLN A 330 0.49 -5.59 -15.92
CA GLN A 330 0.11 -6.57 -14.89
C GLN A 330 0.83 -6.35 -13.53
N VAL A 331 1.48 -5.20 -13.35
CA VAL A 331 2.31 -4.96 -12.15
C VAL A 331 1.49 -5.02 -10.87
N ALA A 332 0.28 -4.45 -10.88
CA ALA A 332 -0.61 -4.39 -9.70
C ALA A 332 -1.67 -5.52 -9.66
N ARG A 333 -1.54 -6.58 -10.49
CA ARG A 333 -2.61 -7.59 -10.67
C ARG A 333 -3.08 -8.29 -9.40
N LEU A 334 -2.21 -8.53 -8.42
CA LEU A 334 -2.53 -9.13 -7.12
C LEU A 334 -2.54 -8.13 -5.96
N SER A 335 -2.09 -6.90 -6.21
CA SER A 335 -2.07 -5.87 -5.16
C SER A 335 -3.50 -5.51 -4.74
N PHE A 336 -3.69 -5.40 -3.43
CA PHE A 336 -4.94 -4.92 -2.84
C PHE A 336 -4.66 -3.54 -2.25
N SER A 337 -5.21 -2.52 -2.89
CA SER A 337 -4.92 -1.14 -2.52
C SER A 337 -5.51 -0.78 -1.15
N THR A 338 -4.72 -0.14 -0.30
CA THR A 338 -5.20 0.42 0.98
C THR A 338 -6.30 1.46 0.81
N LYS A 339 -6.41 2.09 -0.38
CA LYS A 339 -7.50 2.99 -0.71
C LYS A 339 -8.88 2.32 -0.68
N ILE A 340 -8.96 1.01 -0.88
CA ILE A 340 -10.25 0.29 -0.82
C ILE A 340 -10.91 0.55 0.52
N THR A 341 -10.21 0.26 1.61
CA THR A 341 -10.77 0.46 2.94
C THR A 341 -10.95 1.94 3.30
N ASP A 342 -10.07 2.84 2.83
CA ASP A 342 -10.19 4.28 3.03
C ASP A 342 -11.44 4.84 2.33
N TYR A 343 -11.69 4.43 1.08
CA TYR A 343 -12.85 4.86 0.29
C TYR A 343 -14.16 4.32 0.84
N ILE A 344 -14.19 3.04 1.15
CA ILE A 344 -15.36 2.39 1.77
C ILE A 344 -15.68 3.04 3.12
N SER A 345 -14.66 3.37 3.93
CA SER A 345 -14.84 4.07 5.21
C SER A 345 -15.46 5.46 5.06
N SER A 346 -15.27 6.12 3.93
CA SER A 346 -15.76 7.49 3.72
C SER A 346 -17.27 7.56 3.47
N LYS A 347 -17.96 6.42 3.34
CA LYS A 347 -19.41 6.32 3.06
C LYS A 347 -19.82 7.09 1.79
N ARG A 348 -18.99 7.00 0.75
CA ARG A 348 -19.21 7.67 -0.53
C ARG A 348 -19.24 6.64 -1.65
N CYS A 349 -19.88 7.00 -2.75
CA CYS A 349 -19.89 6.17 -3.94
C CYS A 349 -18.44 5.95 -4.42
N VAL A 350 -18.12 4.74 -4.83
CA VAL A 350 -16.83 4.43 -5.44
C VAL A 350 -17.02 4.18 -6.93
N PHE A 351 -16.27 4.93 -7.75
CA PHE A 351 -16.20 4.72 -9.19
C PHE A 351 -14.87 4.10 -9.55
N VAL A 352 -14.88 2.87 -10.02
CA VAL A 352 -13.69 2.08 -10.33
C VAL A 352 -13.45 2.03 -11.82
N VAL A 353 -12.27 2.45 -12.25
CA VAL A 353 -11.80 2.29 -13.63
C VAL A 353 -10.59 1.38 -13.64
N GLY A 354 -10.68 0.22 -14.28
CA GLY A 354 -9.57 -0.72 -14.34
C GLY A 354 -9.95 -2.09 -14.88
N GLN A 355 -8.93 -2.91 -15.19
CA GLN A 355 -9.15 -4.26 -15.67
C GLN A 355 -9.77 -5.15 -14.59
N GLU A 356 -10.76 -5.94 -14.93
CA GLU A 356 -11.40 -6.92 -14.03
C GLU A 356 -10.42 -8.00 -13.53
N SER A 357 -9.34 -8.24 -14.27
CA SER A 357 -8.27 -9.14 -13.84
C SER A 357 -7.41 -8.60 -12.68
N ASN A 358 -7.51 -7.32 -12.33
CA ASN A 358 -6.85 -6.74 -11.16
C ASN A 358 -7.59 -7.13 -9.88
N ALA A 359 -6.86 -7.55 -8.84
CA ALA A 359 -7.46 -8.03 -7.59
C ALA A 359 -8.35 -6.99 -6.90
N SER A 360 -7.98 -5.71 -6.94
CA SER A 360 -8.76 -4.62 -6.36
C SER A 360 -10.06 -4.38 -7.13
N VAL A 361 -10.01 -4.40 -8.47
CA VAL A 361 -11.19 -4.21 -9.33
C VAL A 361 -12.15 -5.39 -9.18
N GLN A 362 -11.60 -6.61 -9.22
CA GLN A 362 -12.38 -7.84 -9.02
C GLN A 362 -13.08 -7.83 -7.65
N TYR A 363 -12.39 -7.39 -6.59
CA TYR A 363 -12.96 -7.30 -5.25
C TYR A 363 -14.20 -6.39 -5.22
N PHE A 364 -14.14 -5.19 -5.80
CA PHE A 364 -15.29 -4.30 -5.85
C PHE A 364 -16.45 -4.90 -6.65
N LYS A 365 -16.14 -5.56 -7.77
CA LYS A 365 -17.14 -6.24 -8.61
C LYS A 365 -17.84 -7.38 -7.88
N ASP A 366 -17.06 -8.27 -7.24
CA ASP A 366 -17.57 -9.46 -6.55
C ASP A 366 -18.45 -9.10 -5.34
N ASN A 367 -18.24 -7.91 -4.75
CA ASN A 367 -19.00 -7.41 -3.61
C ASN A 367 -20.10 -6.40 -4.00
N ASP A 368 -20.27 -6.09 -5.29
CA ASP A 368 -21.19 -5.03 -5.78
C ASP A 368 -21.03 -3.71 -5.02
N ALA A 369 -19.76 -3.34 -4.71
CA ALA A 369 -19.42 -2.25 -3.81
C ALA A 369 -18.96 -0.99 -4.54
N ALA A 370 -19.05 -0.95 -5.87
CA ALA A 370 -18.64 0.19 -6.68
C ALA A 370 -19.28 0.15 -8.07
N ILE A 371 -19.34 1.30 -8.72
CA ILE A 371 -19.67 1.40 -10.15
C ILE A 371 -18.39 1.07 -10.92
N ILE A 372 -18.42 0.03 -11.76
CA ILE A 372 -17.23 -0.49 -12.45
C ILE A 372 -17.23 -0.05 -13.92
N CYS A 373 -16.08 0.48 -14.37
CA CYS A 373 -15.77 0.74 -15.76
C CYS A 373 -14.51 -0.04 -16.16
N SER A 374 -14.67 -1.13 -16.89
CA SER A 374 -13.54 -1.95 -17.38
C SER A 374 -13.18 -1.70 -18.85
N ASP A 375 -13.97 -0.90 -19.55
CA ASP A 375 -13.71 -0.43 -20.91
C ASP A 375 -13.72 1.10 -20.95
N ILE A 376 -12.61 1.68 -21.41
CA ILE A 376 -12.45 3.13 -21.50
C ILE A 376 -13.52 3.81 -22.36
N ASN A 377 -14.04 3.13 -23.38
CA ASN A 377 -15.07 3.66 -24.26
C ASN A 377 -16.43 3.83 -23.58
N GLN A 378 -16.63 3.15 -22.45
CA GLN A 378 -17.87 3.21 -21.66
C GLN A 378 -17.89 4.35 -20.65
N ILE A 379 -16.73 4.99 -20.35
CA ILE A 379 -16.66 6.05 -19.32
C ILE A 379 -17.72 7.12 -19.56
N TYR A 380 -17.81 7.65 -20.78
CA TYR A 380 -18.77 8.71 -21.10
C TYR A 380 -20.23 8.28 -20.81
N ALA A 381 -20.62 7.11 -21.30
CA ALA A 381 -21.98 6.60 -21.09
C ALA A 381 -22.31 6.38 -19.61
N ILE A 382 -21.38 5.85 -18.83
CA ILE A 382 -21.57 5.66 -17.39
C ILE A 382 -21.70 6.99 -16.66
N LEU A 383 -20.85 7.98 -16.99
CA LEU A 383 -20.96 9.31 -16.39
C LEU A 383 -22.27 10.01 -16.75
N GLN A 384 -22.72 9.87 -18.01
CA GLN A 384 -24.01 10.38 -18.46
C GLN A 384 -25.17 9.75 -17.67
N GLU A 385 -25.16 8.44 -17.49
CA GLU A 385 -26.15 7.74 -16.67
C GLU A 385 -26.17 8.23 -15.22
N LEU A 386 -25.02 8.52 -14.63
CA LEU A 386 -24.93 9.05 -13.26
C LEU A 386 -25.51 10.47 -13.13
N VAL A 387 -25.36 11.29 -14.17
CA VAL A 387 -25.97 12.62 -14.22
C VAL A 387 -27.49 12.52 -14.40
N GLU A 388 -27.96 11.62 -15.26
CA GLU A 388 -29.38 11.40 -15.53
C GLU A 388 -30.09 10.71 -14.35
N ASN A 389 -29.37 9.87 -13.60
CA ASN A 389 -29.90 9.15 -12.45
C ASN A 389 -28.97 9.24 -11.23
N PRO A 390 -28.92 10.41 -10.53
CA PRO A 390 -28.04 10.60 -9.37
C PRO A 390 -28.36 9.69 -8.17
N ALA A 391 -29.53 9.07 -8.13
CA ALA A 391 -29.91 8.11 -7.08
C ALA A 391 -28.94 6.91 -7.03
N ARG A 392 -28.33 6.54 -8.15
CA ARG A 392 -27.29 5.50 -8.19
C ARG A 392 -26.06 5.83 -7.36
N ILE A 393 -25.71 7.11 -7.23
CA ILE A 393 -24.57 7.55 -6.38
C ILE A 393 -24.89 7.19 -4.92
N SER A 394 -26.11 7.49 -4.46
CA SER A 394 -26.53 7.15 -3.10
C SER A 394 -26.62 5.64 -2.88
N GLU A 395 -27.14 4.89 -3.87
CA GLU A 395 -27.20 3.43 -3.82
C GLU A 395 -25.81 2.82 -3.63
N TYR A 396 -24.82 3.22 -4.44
CA TYR A 396 -23.48 2.65 -4.37
C TYR A 396 -22.67 3.16 -3.17
N ALA A 397 -23.00 4.32 -2.61
CA ALA A 397 -22.46 4.76 -1.32
C ALA A 397 -22.89 3.81 -0.18
N ILE A 398 -24.17 3.41 -0.15
CA ILE A 398 -24.71 2.45 0.81
C ILE A 398 -24.08 1.07 0.62
N LYS A 399 -23.97 0.57 -0.63
CA LYS A 399 -23.36 -0.72 -0.93
C LYS A 399 -21.89 -0.77 -0.51
N ALA A 400 -21.13 0.32 -0.75
CA ALA A 400 -19.74 0.43 -0.30
C ALA A 400 -19.63 0.37 1.23
N GLU A 401 -20.45 1.11 1.97
CA GLU A 401 -20.50 1.08 3.44
C GLU A 401 -20.82 -0.34 3.96
N GLN A 402 -21.83 -0.99 3.41
CA GLN A 402 -22.21 -2.37 3.78
C GLN A 402 -21.09 -3.38 3.52
N CYS A 403 -20.39 -3.24 2.39
CA CYS A 403 -19.20 -4.04 2.08
C CYS A 403 -18.11 -3.85 3.13
N GLY A 404 -17.87 -2.62 3.57
CA GLY A 404 -16.91 -2.29 4.62
C GLY A 404 -17.23 -2.97 5.95
N ILE A 405 -18.47 -2.83 6.40
CA ILE A 405 -18.94 -3.43 7.65
C ILE A 405 -18.82 -4.97 7.60
N LYS A 406 -19.20 -5.56 6.47
CA LYS A 406 -19.18 -7.02 6.29
C LYS A 406 -17.79 -7.61 6.22
N ASN A 407 -16.85 -6.97 5.49
CA ASN A 407 -15.60 -7.60 5.09
C ASN A 407 -14.36 -6.98 5.76
N HIS A 408 -14.49 -5.79 6.35
CA HIS A 408 -13.37 -5.02 6.89
C HIS A 408 -13.65 -4.46 8.28
N SER A 409 -14.64 -5.02 8.98
CA SER A 409 -14.89 -4.66 10.38
C SER A 409 -13.60 -4.75 11.19
N ARG A 410 -13.30 -3.69 11.96
CA ARG A 410 -12.10 -3.63 12.78
C ARG A 410 -12.05 -4.79 13.77
N GLU A 411 -13.17 -5.10 14.41
CA GLU A 411 -13.28 -6.18 15.38
C GLU A 411 -12.93 -7.54 14.74
N GLN A 412 -13.52 -7.89 13.61
CA GLN A 412 -13.25 -9.15 12.90
C GLN A 412 -11.81 -9.27 12.42
N ILE A 413 -11.23 -8.18 11.91
CA ILE A 413 -9.83 -8.14 11.44
C ILE A 413 -8.88 -8.34 12.61
N LEU A 414 -9.11 -7.66 13.75
CA LEU A 414 -8.28 -7.80 14.94
C LEU A 414 -8.45 -9.18 15.57
N GLU A 415 -9.65 -9.71 15.64
CA GLU A 415 -9.89 -11.08 16.13
C GLU A 415 -9.11 -12.10 15.29
N THR A 416 -9.19 -12.00 13.95
CA THR A 416 -8.45 -12.87 13.03
C THR A 416 -6.94 -12.76 13.25
N LEU A 417 -6.41 -11.54 13.39
CA LEU A 417 -5.00 -11.32 13.64
C LEU A 417 -4.58 -11.89 15.00
N CYS A 418 -5.37 -11.68 16.04
CA CYS A 418 -5.12 -12.23 17.37
C CYS A 418 -5.12 -13.76 17.36
N GLN A 419 -6.09 -14.40 16.69
CA GLN A 419 -6.13 -15.86 16.53
C GLN A 419 -4.87 -16.38 15.85
N VAL A 420 -4.44 -15.76 14.76
CA VAL A 420 -3.22 -16.13 14.05
C VAL A 420 -1.98 -15.96 14.90
N ILE A 421 -1.86 -14.92 15.72
CA ILE A 421 -0.67 -14.67 16.55
C ILE A 421 -0.69 -15.55 17.81
N GLN A 422 -1.85 -15.87 18.38
CA GLN A 422 -1.98 -16.58 19.66
C GLN A 422 -2.00 -18.10 19.50
N SER A 423 -2.50 -18.62 18.37
CA SER A 423 -2.45 -20.06 18.06
C SER A 423 -1.00 -20.54 17.87
#